data_9bff7d4eca3880167bff833fc230a207
#
_entry.id   9bff7d4eca3880167bff833fc230a207
#
_cell.length_a   1.000
_cell.length_b   1.000
_cell.length_c   1.000
_cell.angle_alpha   90.00
_cell.angle_beta   90.00
_cell.angle_gamma   90.00
#
_symmetry.space_group_name_H-M   'P 1'
#
loop_
_entity.id
_entity.type
_entity.pdbx_description
1 polymer ?
#
loop_
_entity_poly.entity_id
_entity_poly.type
_entity_poly.pdbx_seq_one_letter_code
_entity_poly.pdbx_strand_id
1 'polypeptide(L)'
;RGIIHSEMPLIHQGLLHGFQLWINLPAAQKMKNPEYRQATARELPQLKLASGGLARAVAGQWTLEGRTLGSPLAGMAAGARALDVQLPAGAQLSLDVPAADTVLAYVYQGVLLAGLPIQKGQLARFGKGEQVTLTAGADGVRLLLLAGTPLAEPIAQHGPFVMNTEAEIRQAIADYRNGTLTVTH
;
A
#
# COMPACT_ATOMS: atom_id res chain seq x y z
N ARG A 1 -20.32 9.15 -5.93
CA ARG A 1 -19.80 8.03 -6.70
C ARG A 1 -19.00 7.09 -5.81
N GLY A 2 -18.68 5.93 -6.27
CA GLY A 2 -18.00 4.87 -5.55
C GLY A 2 -18.11 3.58 -6.37
N ILE A 3 -17.75 2.45 -5.77
CA ILE A 3 -17.87 1.12 -6.37
C ILE A 3 -18.46 0.18 -5.32
N ILE A 4 -19.35 -0.71 -5.75
CA ILE A 4 -19.83 -1.82 -4.94
C ILE A 4 -19.18 -3.08 -5.51
N HIS A 5 -18.44 -3.81 -4.68
CA HIS A 5 -17.78 -5.04 -5.06
C HIS A 5 -17.89 -6.10 -3.97
N SER A 6 -17.59 -7.32 -4.32
CA SER A 6 -17.47 -8.43 -3.37
C SER A 6 -16.15 -9.15 -3.60
N GLU A 7 -15.54 -9.63 -2.53
CA GLU A 7 -14.31 -10.41 -2.56
C GLU A 7 -14.62 -11.83 -2.12
N MET A 8 -14.42 -12.79 -3.01
CA MET A 8 -14.62 -14.21 -2.72
C MET A 8 -13.32 -14.96 -3.01
N PRO A 9 -12.46 -15.16 -2.00
CA PRO A 9 -11.23 -15.91 -2.19
C PRO A 9 -11.53 -17.38 -2.47
N LEU A 10 -10.97 -17.90 -3.57
CA LEU A 10 -11.03 -19.32 -3.88
C LEU A 10 -9.90 -20.03 -3.16
N ILE A 11 -10.24 -20.70 -2.07
CA ILE A 11 -9.28 -21.50 -1.32
C ILE A 11 -9.42 -22.95 -1.84
N HIS A 12 -8.42 -23.41 -2.60
CA HIS A 12 -8.39 -24.81 -3.05
C HIS A 12 -7.74 -25.72 -2.01
N GLN A 13 -6.61 -25.30 -1.44
CA GLN A 13 -5.90 -26.00 -0.35
C GLN A 13 -4.92 -25.03 0.33
N GLY A 14 -4.71 -25.19 1.65
CA GLY A 14 -3.69 -24.49 2.40
C GLY A 14 -4.16 -23.20 3.07
N LEU A 15 -3.22 -22.34 3.42
CA LEU A 15 -3.45 -21.08 4.11
C LEU A 15 -3.65 -19.93 3.10
N LEU A 16 -4.77 -19.23 3.21
CA LEU A 16 -4.94 -17.93 2.57
C LEU A 16 -4.25 -16.86 3.42
N HIS A 17 -3.28 -16.16 2.82
CA HIS A 17 -2.61 -15.01 3.44
C HIS A 17 -2.63 -13.84 2.45
N GLY A 18 -3.32 -12.78 2.79
CA GLY A 18 -3.46 -11.59 1.96
C GLY A 18 -3.52 -10.31 2.80
N PHE A 19 -3.48 -9.18 2.12
CA PHE A 19 -3.58 -7.85 2.71
C PHE A 19 -4.61 -7.04 1.95
N GLN A 20 -5.44 -6.30 2.68
CA GLN A 20 -6.31 -5.28 2.13
C GLN A 20 -5.75 -3.91 2.52
N LEU A 21 -5.37 -3.11 1.52
CA LEU A 21 -4.84 -1.76 1.73
C LEU A 21 -5.87 -0.73 1.30
N TRP A 22 -6.16 0.22 2.20
CA TRP A 22 -7.05 1.34 1.91
C TRP A 22 -6.20 2.58 1.64
N ILE A 23 -6.34 3.14 0.44
CA ILE A 23 -5.66 4.35 0.02
C ILE A 23 -6.72 5.43 -0.16
N ASN A 24 -6.63 6.51 0.62
CA ASN A 24 -7.58 7.60 0.53
C ASN A 24 -7.38 8.41 -0.76
N LEU A 25 -8.47 8.95 -1.29
CA LEU A 25 -8.48 9.85 -2.44
C LEU A 25 -8.49 11.31 -1.97
N PRO A 26 -7.81 12.24 -2.66
CA PRO A 26 -8.00 13.66 -2.43
C PRO A 26 -9.45 14.08 -2.73
N ALA A 27 -9.95 15.10 -2.03
CA ALA A 27 -11.31 15.61 -2.16
C ALA A 27 -11.75 15.78 -3.62
N ALA A 28 -10.89 16.40 -4.43
CA ALA A 28 -11.14 16.63 -5.85
C ALA A 28 -11.32 15.35 -6.70
N GLN A 29 -10.91 14.19 -6.18
CA GLN A 29 -10.99 12.91 -6.90
C GLN A 29 -12.03 11.95 -6.33
N LYS A 30 -12.65 12.23 -5.18
CA LYS A 30 -13.59 11.32 -4.53
C LYS A 30 -14.82 11.01 -5.38
N MET A 31 -15.24 11.95 -6.21
CA MET A 31 -16.40 11.79 -7.09
C MET A 31 -16.05 11.38 -8.53
N LYS A 32 -14.79 11.00 -8.81
CA LYS A 32 -14.40 10.44 -10.11
C LYS A 32 -15.11 9.10 -10.38
N ASN A 33 -15.14 8.68 -11.64
CA ASN A 33 -15.63 7.35 -12.00
C ASN A 33 -14.76 6.29 -11.33
N PRO A 34 -15.37 5.22 -10.79
CA PRO A 34 -14.60 4.10 -10.25
C PRO A 34 -13.84 3.39 -11.36
N GLU A 35 -12.69 2.85 -10.98
CA GLU A 35 -11.84 2.09 -11.87
C GLU A 35 -11.39 0.83 -11.14
N TYR A 36 -11.51 -0.32 -11.79
CA TYR A 36 -11.03 -1.60 -11.29
C TYR A 36 -9.83 -2.05 -12.11
N ARG A 37 -8.73 -2.36 -11.44
CA ARG A 37 -7.53 -2.91 -12.05
C ARG A 37 -7.08 -4.15 -11.28
N GLN A 38 -6.57 -5.11 -11.99
CA GLN A 38 -5.97 -6.30 -11.40
C GLN A 38 -4.63 -6.61 -12.06
N ALA A 39 -3.79 -7.30 -11.32
CA ALA A 39 -2.54 -7.83 -11.82
C ALA A 39 -2.27 -9.19 -11.17
N THR A 40 -1.82 -10.14 -11.98
CA THR A 40 -1.39 -11.45 -11.48
C THR A 40 0.02 -11.36 -10.90
N ALA A 41 0.41 -12.36 -10.12
CA ALA A 41 1.76 -12.42 -9.54
C ALA A 41 2.86 -12.45 -10.61
N ARG A 42 2.57 -12.91 -11.84
CA ARG A 42 3.51 -12.95 -12.95
C ARG A 42 3.72 -11.59 -13.62
N GLU A 43 2.73 -10.72 -13.54
CA GLU A 43 2.78 -9.36 -14.11
C GLU A 43 3.45 -8.36 -13.17
N LEU A 44 3.55 -8.68 -11.88
CA LEU A 44 4.22 -7.82 -10.91
C LEU A 44 5.74 -7.94 -11.06
N PRO A 45 6.43 -6.84 -11.39
CA PRO A 45 7.88 -6.86 -11.57
C PRO A 45 8.58 -7.12 -10.25
N GLN A 46 9.65 -7.92 -10.31
CA GLN A 46 10.45 -8.26 -9.16
C GLN A 46 11.94 -8.13 -9.45
N LEU A 47 12.72 -7.84 -8.42
CA LEU A 47 14.17 -7.71 -8.47
C LEU A 47 14.78 -8.62 -7.41
N LYS A 48 15.70 -9.47 -7.82
CA LYS A 48 16.64 -10.13 -6.91
C LYS A 48 17.68 -9.10 -6.48
N LEU A 49 17.77 -8.85 -5.20
CA LEU A 49 18.67 -7.86 -4.61
C LEU A 49 20.09 -8.43 -4.49
N ALA A 50 21.08 -7.55 -4.54
CA ALA A 50 22.50 -7.93 -4.35
C ALA A 50 22.72 -8.60 -2.97
N SER A 51 21.95 -8.23 -1.96
CA SER A 51 21.95 -8.84 -0.62
C SER A 51 21.34 -10.25 -0.57
N GLY A 52 20.91 -10.83 -1.70
CA GLY A 52 20.26 -12.14 -1.77
C GLY A 52 18.74 -12.09 -1.50
N GLY A 53 18.20 -10.90 -1.22
CA GLY A 53 16.77 -10.69 -1.00
C GLY A 53 15.96 -10.62 -2.31
N LEU A 54 14.65 -10.41 -2.15
CA LEU A 54 13.69 -10.21 -3.24
C LEU A 54 12.80 -9.01 -2.94
N ALA A 55 12.63 -8.13 -3.91
CA ALA A 55 11.67 -7.04 -3.87
C ALA A 55 10.69 -7.16 -5.04
N ARG A 56 9.39 -6.97 -4.78
CA ARG A 56 8.33 -7.02 -5.79
C ARG A 56 7.51 -5.72 -5.73
N ALA A 57 7.46 -5.00 -6.83
CA ALA A 57 6.63 -3.80 -6.93
C ALA A 57 5.15 -4.19 -7.09
N VAL A 58 4.38 -4.07 -6.01
CA VAL A 58 2.95 -4.38 -5.99
C VAL A 58 2.14 -3.23 -6.59
N ALA A 59 2.46 -1.99 -6.22
CA ALA A 59 1.83 -0.80 -6.78
C ALA A 59 2.85 0.34 -6.95
N GLY A 60 2.61 1.19 -7.95
CA GLY A 60 3.44 2.34 -8.26
C GLY A 60 4.80 1.98 -8.85
N GLN A 61 5.74 2.91 -8.75
CA GLN A 61 7.10 2.77 -9.28
C GLN A 61 8.12 2.87 -8.16
N TRP A 62 9.12 1.98 -8.18
CA TRP A 62 10.20 1.92 -7.20
C TRP A 62 11.55 1.88 -7.90
N THR A 63 12.53 2.60 -7.37
CA THR A 63 13.93 2.52 -7.81
C THR A 63 14.75 1.84 -6.72
N LEU A 64 15.34 0.71 -7.05
CA LEU A 64 16.10 -0.16 -6.15
C LEU A 64 17.40 -0.53 -6.83
N GLU A 65 18.54 -0.33 -6.16
CA GLU A 65 19.88 -0.67 -6.70
C GLU A 65 20.09 -0.13 -8.14
N GLY A 66 19.67 1.12 -8.40
CA GLY A 66 19.77 1.78 -9.69
C GLY A 66 18.81 1.26 -10.78
N ARG A 67 17.89 0.34 -10.44
CA ARG A 67 16.92 -0.24 -11.37
C ARG A 67 15.51 0.20 -11.02
N THR A 68 14.74 0.59 -12.01
CA THR A 68 13.35 1.00 -11.86
C THR A 68 12.40 -0.16 -12.13
N LEU A 69 11.52 -0.43 -11.16
CA LEU A 69 10.42 -1.38 -11.29
C LEU A 69 9.09 -0.62 -11.31
N GLY A 70 8.37 -0.71 -12.42
CA GLY A 70 7.04 -0.10 -12.58
C GLY A 70 5.96 -1.17 -12.52
N SER A 71 5.11 -1.12 -11.50
CA SER A 71 3.95 -2.00 -11.41
C SER A 71 2.88 -1.65 -12.46
N PRO A 72 2.14 -2.63 -13.02
CA PRO A 72 0.94 -2.36 -13.81
C PRO A 72 -0.15 -1.64 -13.00
N LEU A 73 -0.10 -1.71 -11.67
CA LEU A 73 -0.97 -0.98 -10.75
C LEU A 73 -0.32 0.37 -10.39
N ALA A 74 -0.10 1.22 -11.40
CA ALA A 74 0.46 2.56 -11.25
C ALA A 74 -0.63 3.64 -11.24
N GLY A 75 -0.26 4.90 -10.94
CA GLY A 75 -1.17 6.06 -10.95
C GLY A 75 -2.14 6.09 -9.77
N MET A 76 -1.79 5.45 -8.66
CA MET A 76 -2.55 5.58 -7.42
C MET A 76 -2.56 7.03 -6.94
N ALA A 77 -3.64 7.40 -6.24
CA ALA A 77 -3.77 8.74 -5.65
C ALA A 77 -2.58 9.07 -4.75
N ALA A 78 -2.19 10.33 -4.72
CA ALA A 78 -1.06 10.84 -3.92
C ALA A 78 0.28 10.10 -4.14
N GLY A 79 0.48 9.52 -5.33
CA GLY A 79 1.67 8.75 -5.63
C GLY A 79 1.84 7.50 -4.76
N ALA A 80 0.74 6.98 -4.20
CA ALA A 80 0.80 5.82 -3.32
C ALA A 80 1.44 4.61 -4.01
N ARG A 81 2.33 3.94 -3.28
CA ARG A 81 3.16 2.84 -3.76
C ARG A 81 3.22 1.73 -2.72
N ALA A 82 3.36 0.50 -3.19
CA ALA A 82 3.51 -0.67 -2.34
C ALA A 82 4.60 -1.60 -2.89
N LEU A 83 5.51 -2.00 -2.01
CA LEU A 83 6.60 -2.92 -2.30
C LEU A 83 6.55 -4.09 -1.31
N ASP A 84 6.54 -5.32 -1.81
CA ASP A 84 6.73 -6.52 -1.01
C ASP A 84 8.22 -6.85 -0.98
N VAL A 85 8.81 -6.90 0.23
CA VAL A 85 10.25 -7.08 0.44
C VAL A 85 10.49 -8.33 1.27
N GLN A 86 11.41 -9.16 0.79
CA GLN A 86 11.96 -10.30 1.52
C GLN A 86 13.48 -10.15 1.61
N LEU A 87 14.02 -10.10 2.82
CA LEU A 87 15.45 -10.06 3.07
C LEU A 87 15.89 -11.28 3.89
N PRO A 88 16.96 -11.98 3.51
CA PRO A 88 17.56 -13.02 4.33
C PRO A 88 18.19 -12.43 5.60
N ALA A 89 18.58 -13.30 6.54
CA ALA A 89 19.19 -12.91 7.82
C ALA A 89 20.33 -11.89 7.63
N GLY A 90 20.29 -10.79 8.36
CA GLY A 90 21.30 -9.74 8.35
C GLY A 90 21.39 -8.92 7.05
N ALA A 91 20.64 -9.26 6.01
CA ALA A 91 20.67 -8.53 4.76
C ALA A 91 20.09 -7.13 4.90
N GLN A 92 20.56 -6.23 4.05
CA GLN A 92 20.15 -4.82 4.05
C GLN A 92 19.66 -4.41 2.67
N LEU A 93 18.65 -3.52 2.66
CA LEU A 93 18.17 -2.80 1.49
C LEU A 93 18.06 -1.32 1.85
N SER A 94 18.74 -0.48 1.08
CA SER A 94 18.56 0.97 1.13
C SER A 94 17.87 1.43 -0.15
N LEU A 95 16.91 2.33 -0.03
CA LEU A 95 16.18 2.89 -1.16
C LEU A 95 15.85 4.36 -0.91
N ASP A 96 15.84 5.13 -1.99
CA ASP A 96 15.48 6.52 -1.96
C ASP A 96 13.96 6.69 -2.02
N VAL A 97 13.46 7.66 -1.26
CA VAL A 97 12.05 8.03 -1.20
C VAL A 97 11.95 9.56 -1.27
N PRO A 98 10.91 10.13 -1.90
CA PRO A 98 10.69 11.56 -1.83
C PRO A 98 10.55 12.04 -0.38
N ALA A 99 11.21 13.15 -0.03
CA ALA A 99 11.17 13.71 1.33
C ALA A 99 9.75 14.09 1.80
N ALA A 100 8.83 14.31 0.85
CA ALA A 100 7.43 14.63 1.13
C ALA A 100 6.58 13.39 1.49
N ASP A 101 7.08 12.19 1.21
CA ASP A 101 6.30 10.97 1.42
C ASP A 101 6.29 10.54 2.89
N THR A 102 5.15 9.99 3.30
CA THR A 102 5.07 9.14 4.48
C THR A 102 5.46 7.73 4.07
N VAL A 103 6.37 7.12 4.81
CA VAL A 103 6.82 5.74 4.58
C VAL A 103 6.44 4.87 5.77
N LEU A 104 5.82 3.73 5.48
CA LEU A 104 5.38 2.74 6.46
C LEU A 104 5.96 1.37 6.11
N ALA A 105 6.37 0.60 7.12
CA ALA A 105 6.74 -0.80 6.96
C ALA A 105 5.89 -1.68 7.87
N TYR A 106 5.15 -2.60 7.30
CA TYR A 106 4.39 -3.62 8.02
C TYR A 106 5.12 -4.96 7.96
N VAL A 107 5.61 -5.45 9.09
CA VAL A 107 6.32 -6.73 9.16
C VAL A 107 5.33 -7.87 9.31
N TYR A 108 5.29 -8.78 8.34
CA TYR A 108 4.41 -9.94 8.40
C TYR A 108 5.14 -11.26 8.69
N GLN A 109 6.50 -11.27 8.64
CA GLN A 109 7.32 -12.39 9.08
C GLN A 109 8.72 -11.90 9.49
N GLY A 110 9.29 -12.50 10.55
CA GLY A 110 10.62 -12.16 11.05
C GLY A 110 10.69 -10.84 11.80
N VAL A 111 11.84 -10.18 11.74
CA VAL A 111 12.14 -8.94 12.45
C VAL A 111 12.83 -7.96 11.51
N LEU A 112 12.35 -6.71 11.50
CA LEU A 112 13.02 -5.58 10.84
C LEU A 112 13.78 -4.77 11.88
N LEU A 113 15.05 -4.48 11.61
CA LEU A 113 15.89 -3.57 12.40
C LEU A 113 15.94 -2.22 11.71
N ALA A 114 15.32 -1.20 12.32
CA ALA A 114 15.26 0.17 11.81
C ALA A 114 15.30 1.15 12.99
N GLY A 115 16.44 1.23 13.66
CA GLY A 115 16.61 1.92 14.94
C GLY A 115 16.15 1.06 16.13
N LEU A 116 14.86 0.73 16.19
CA LEU A 116 14.30 -0.26 17.13
C LEU A 116 13.88 -1.52 16.37
N PRO A 117 13.90 -2.71 17.03
CA PRO A 117 13.38 -3.93 16.43
C PRO A 117 11.87 -3.84 16.23
N ILE A 118 11.41 -4.13 15.00
CA ILE A 118 10.01 -4.17 14.62
C ILE A 118 9.64 -5.62 14.36
N GLN A 119 8.77 -6.14 15.21
CA GLN A 119 8.38 -7.56 15.21
C GLN A 119 7.27 -7.84 14.20
N LYS A 120 7.07 -9.12 13.89
CA LYS A 120 5.90 -9.58 13.14
C LYS A 120 4.60 -9.00 13.72
N GLY A 121 3.74 -8.49 12.84
CA GLY A 121 2.45 -7.88 13.19
C GLY A 121 2.54 -6.40 13.55
N GLN A 122 3.73 -5.82 13.56
CA GLN A 122 3.93 -4.41 13.86
C GLN A 122 4.06 -3.57 12.59
N LEU A 123 3.57 -2.34 12.68
CA LEU A 123 3.72 -1.30 11.68
C LEU A 123 4.67 -0.22 12.20
N ALA A 124 5.72 0.06 11.44
CA ALA A 124 6.60 1.19 11.69
C ALA A 124 6.24 2.35 10.75
N ARG A 125 6.26 3.57 11.29
CA ARG A 125 6.26 4.80 10.50
C ARG A 125 7.63 5.43 10.59
N PHE A 126 8.27 5.61 9.43
CA PHE A 126 9.57 6.27 9.35
C PHE A 126 9.44 7.79 9.54
N GLY A 127 10.50 8.40 10.07
CA GLY A 127 10.62 9.86 10.15
C GLY A 127 10.80 10.50 8.77
N LYS A 128 10.93 11.83 8.76
CA LYS A 128 11.26 12.56 7.53
C LYS A 128 12.66 12.21 7.05
N GLY A 129 12.83 12.07 5.75
CA GLY A 129 14.10 11.74 5.12
C GLY A 129 13.92 11.42 3.65
N GLU A 130 15.02 11.30 2.94
CA GLU A 130 15.04 10.96 1.51
C GLU A 130 15.52 9.54 1.25
N GLN A 131 15.85 8.80 2.32
CA GLN A 131 16.31 7.42 2.23
C GLN A 131 15.75 6.59 3.37
N VAL A 132 15.39 5.34 3.06
CA VAL A 132 14.99 4.33 4.02
C VAL A 132 15.95 3.17 3.95
N THR A 133 16.48 2.75 5.10
CA THR A 133 17.32 1.57 5.22
C THR A 133 16.58 0.51 6.03
N LEU A 134 16.43 -0.66 5.44
CA LEU A 134 15.78 -1.83 5.99
C LEU A 134 16.85 -2.89 6.27
N THR A 135 16.98 -3.34 7.50
CA THR A 135 17.92 -4.40 7.87
C THR A 135 17.16 -5.58 8.45
N ALA A 136 17.39 -6.77 7.93
CA ALA A 136 16.76 -7.99 8.44
C ALA A 136 17.40 -8.44 9.75
N GLY A 137 16.58 -8.94 10.67
CA GLY A 137 17.06 -9.63 11.88
C GLY A 137 17.68 -11.00 11.59
N ALA A 138 17.99 -11.77 12.65
CA ALA A 138 18.70 -13.03 12.57
C ALA A 138 17.99 -14.13 11.76
N ASP A 139 16.65 -14.08 11.67
CA ASP A 139 15.83 -15.05 10.91
C ASP A 139 15.32 -14.47 9.58
N GLY A 140 15.85 -13.32 9.15
CA GLY A 140 15.35 -12.58 8.00
C GLY A 140 14.10 -11.77 8.30
N VAL A 141 13.54 -11.15 7.26
CA VAL A 141 12.29 -10.38 7.37
C VAL A 141 11.48 -10.45 6.07
N ARG A 142 10.16 -10.46 6.22
CA ARG A 142 9.22 -10.14 5.14
C ARG A 142 8.32 -9.01 5.58
N LEU A 143 8.18 -8.00 4.72
CA LEU A 143 7.41 -6.81 5.03
C LEU A 143 6.76 -6.21 3.78
N LEU A 144 5.69 -5.46 4.01
CA LEU A 144 5.17 -4.51 3.02
C LEU A 144 5.74 -3.13 3.34
N LEU A 145 6.41 -2.52 2.38
CA LEU A 145 6.81 -1.13 2.41
C LEU A 145 5.79 -0.31 1.62
N LEU A 146 5.20 0.68 2.27
CA LEU A 146 4.18 1.55 1.71
C LEU A 146 4.71 2.97 1.71
N ALA A 147 4.49 3.71 0.65
CA ALA A 147 4.89 5.11 0.55
C ALA A 147 3.87 5.93 -0.22
N GLY A 148 3.74 7.21 0.13
CA GLY A 148 2.88 8.15 -0.57
C GLY A 148 2.86 9.51 0.10
N THR A 149 2.51 10.53 -0.67
CA THR A 149 2.42 11.90 -0.18
C THR A 149 1.15 12.08 0.66
N PRO A 150 1.24 12.57 1.90
CA PRO A 150 0.06 12.86 2.72
C PRO A 150 -0.88 13.85 2.02
N LEU A 151 -2.18 13.56 2.02
CA LEU A 151 -3.18 14.47 1.43
C LEU A 151 -3.34 15.76 2.23
N ALA A 152 -3.09 15.71 3.55
CA ALA A 152 -3.28 16.83 4.47
C ALA A 152 -4.68 17.48 4.40
N GLU A 153 -5.70 16.69 4.11
CA GLU A 153 -7.10 17.07 4.04
C GLU A 153 -7.88 16.53 5.23
N PRO A 154 -8.99 17.14 5.63
CA PRO A 154 -9.90 16.58 6.62
C PRO A 154 -10.39 15.19 6.23
N ILE A 155 -10.60 14.32 7.23
CA ILE A 155 -11.10 12.96 7.02
C ILE A 155 -12.34 12.76 7.86
N ALA A 156 -13.46 12.42 7.21
CA ALA A 156 -14.66 11.88 7.82
C ALA A 156 -14.87 10.46 7.33
N GLN A 157 -15.10 9.51 8.25
CA GLN A 157 -15.26 8.10 7.91
C GLN A 157 -16.46 7.48 8.64
N HIS A 158 -17.25 6.70 7.90
CA HIS A 158 -18.30 5.88 8.47
C HIS A 158 -18.47 4.59 7.64
N GLY A 159 -18.25 3.44 8.26
CA GLY A 159 -18.26 2.16 7.56
C GLY A 159 -17.29 2.16 6.37
N PRO A 160 -17.76 1.84 5.16
CA PRO A 160 -16.92 1.82 3.97
C PRO A 160 -16.71 3.21 3.32
N PHE A 161 -17.36 4.26 3.83
CA PHE A 161 -17.28 5.60 3.25
C PHE A 161 -16.19 6.42 3.90
N VAL A 162 -15.34 7.03 3.08
CA VAL A 162 -14.30 7.97 3.50
C VAL A 162 -14.46 9.25 2.67
N MET A 163 -14.85 10.33 3.33
CA MET A 163 -15.10 11.64 2.75
C MET A 163 -14.29 12.71 3.48
N ASN A 164 -14.55 13.98 3.21
CA ASN A 164 -13.86 15.08 3.89
C ASN A 164 -14.73 15.71 4.99
N THR A 165 -16.06 15.53 4.93
CA THR A 165 -17.01 16.10 5.89
C THR A 165 -18.08 15.08 6.29
N GLU A 166 -18.67 15.29 7.48
CA GLU A 166 -19.82 14.52 7.96
C GLU A 166 -21.08 14.69 7.06
N ALA A 167 -21.23 15.83 6.41
CA ALA A 167 -22.33 16.05 5.47
C ALA A 167 -22.20 15.14 4.24
N GLU A 168 -20.99 15.01 3.70
CA GLU A 168 -20.71 14.11 2.58
C GLU A 168 -20.89 12.62 2.97
N ILE A 169 -20.56 12.24 4.22
CA ILE A 169 -20.84 10.89 4.73
C ILE A 169 -22.34 10.63 4.75
N ARG A 170 -23.15 11.57 5.27
CA ARG A 170 -24.61 11.42 5.27
C ARG A 170 -25.20 11.30 3.86
N GLN A 171 -24.66 12.08 2.92
CA GLN A 171 -25.06 11.99 1.52
C GLN A 171 -24.70 10.63 0.91
N ALA A 172 -23.48 10.13 1.12
CA ALA A 172 -23.05 8.84 0.63
C ALA A 172 -23.91 7.68 1.15
N ILE A 173 -24.31 7.73 2.44
CA ILE A 173 -25.22 6.75 3.04
C ILE A 173 -26.61 6.84 2.40
N ALA A 174 -27.13 8.04 2.17
CA ALA A 174 -28.41 8.24 1.52
C ALA A 174 -28.39 7.70 0.08
N ASP A 175 -27.35 8.03 -0.70
CA ASP A 175 -27.17 7.56 -2.06
C ASP A 175 -27.10 6.02 -2.14
N TYR A 176 -26.37 5.40 -1.19
CA TYR A 176 -26.31 3.94 -1.10
C TYR A 176 -27.69 3.31 -0.83
N ARG A 177 -28.45 3.86 0.13
CA ARG A 177 -29.79 3.37 0.47
C ARG A 177 -30.80 3.54 -0.67
N ASN A 178 -30.66 4.60 -1.44
CA ASN A 178 -31.52 4.91 -2.58
C ASN A 178 -31.08 4.20 -3.88
N GLY A 179 -29.98 3.47 -3.88
CA GLY A 179 -29.45 2.80 -5.07
C GLY A 179 -28.82 3.74 -6.09
N THR A 180 -28.48 4.97 -5.68
CA THR A 180 -27.93 6.02 -6.57
C THR A 180 -26.42 6.22 -6.42
N LEU A 181 -25.77 5.51 -5.50
CA LEU A 181 -24.34 5.69 -5.21
C LEU A 181 -23.45 5.52 -6.44
N THR A 182 -23.73 4.53 -7.28
CA THR A 182 -22.89 4.16 -8.44
C THR A 182 -23.45 4.67 -9.77
N VAL A 183 -24.59 5.34 -9.75
CA VAL A 183 -25.20 5.88 -10.99
C VAL A 183 -24.35 7.02 -11.55
N THR A 184 -24.02 6.93 -12.83
CA THR A 184 -23.42 8.01 -13.61
C THR A 184 -24.54 8.89 -14.17
N HIS A 185 -24.58 10.15 -13.78
CA HIS A 185 -25.43 11.18 -14.40
C HIS A 185 -24.67 11.82 -15.52
#